data_9b71681b32f56fc0581ac483ce81528a
#
_entry.id   9b71681b32f56fc0581ac483ce81528a
#
_cell.length_a   1.000
_cell.length_b   1.000
_cell.length_c   1.000
_cell.angle_alpha   90.00
_cell.angle_beta   90.00
_cell.angle_gamma   90.00
#
_symmetry.space_group_name_H-M   'P 1'
#
loop_
_entity.id
_entity.type
_entity.pdbx_description
1 polymer ?
#
loop_
_entity_poly.entity_id
_entity_poly.type
_entity_poly.pdbx_seq_one_letter_code
_entity_poly.pdbx_strand_id
1 'polypeptide(L)'
;MGLLGRLFGRTSNNGDRAHAWRESWARAVEARDAAALAGLEAALRQTPPLADDLEIEEEMLDALRQLLDLERDLAAARLPLVDTTHRVVGADRCHFSAPVSMPDDPAQPTGRLLLTSSRAVFAGGSRTPAVPWHATREVLQRDRDLLFVRAGADEGYRFRCNSFADALCGAAIARHLMRSARKGLTHTPDS
;
A
#
# COMPACT_ATOMS: atom_id res chain seq x y z
N MET A 1 34.60 27.17 25.87
CA MET A 1 34.01 25.83 25.85
C MET A 1 32.50 25.97 25.82
N GLY A 2 31.78 25.59 24.74
CA GLY A 2 30.33 25.60 24.81
C GLY A 2 29.50 25.72 23.53
N LEU A 3 30.07 25.75 22.33
CA LEU A 3 29.24 25.82 21.10
C LEU A 3 28.94 24.45 20.43
N LEU A 4 29.77 23.44 20.63
CA LEU A 4 29.61 22.12 20.01
C LEU A 4 28.55 21.24 20.69
N GLY A 5 28.29 21.42 21.99
CA GLY A 5 27.30 20.63 22.72
C GLY A 5 25.83 20.92 22.38
N ARG A 6 25.53 22.09 21.75
CA ARG A 6 24.16 22.45 21.35
C ARG A 6 23.74 21.88 19.98
N LEU A 7 24.69 21.53 19.14
CA LEU A 7 24.41 20.94 17.80
C LEU A 7 24.05 19.46 17.90
N PHE A 8 24.70 18.69 18.77
CA PHE A 8 24.44 17.25 18.92
C PHE A 8 23.15 16.93 19.70
N GLY A 9 22.72 17.79 20.63
CA GLY A 9 21.46 17.57 21.36
C GLY A 9 20.19 17.84 20.54
N ARG A 10 20.30 18.58 19.42
CA ARG A 10 19.15 18.93 18.58
C ARG A 10 18.81 17.85 17.54
N THR A 11 19.81 17.14 17.06
CA THR A 11 19.62 16.02 16.08
C THR A 11 18.97 14.80 16.73
N SER A 12 19.31 14.45 17.97
CA SER A 12 18.74 13.31 18.69
C SER A 12 17.22 13.53 18.94
N ASN A 13 16.80 14.71 19.34
CA ASN A 13 15.40 14.99 19.67
C ASN A 13 14.48 15.03 18.43
N ASN A 14 14.98 15.38 17.25
CA ASN A 14 14.20 15.36 16.02
C ASN A 14 14.00 13.93 15.48
N GLY A 15 15.02 13.08 15.56
CA GLY A 15 14.92 11.67 15.16
C GLY A 15 13.87 10.93 16.00
N ASP A 16 13.87 11.14 17.32
CA ASP A 16 12.91 10.51 18.24
C ASP A 16 11.47 10.98 17.97
N ARG A 17 11.28 12.27 17.62
CA ARG A 17 9.95 12.81 17.26
C ARG A 17 9.43 12.26 15.95
N ALA A 18 10.26 12.19 14.91
CA ALA A 18 9.89 11.62 13.63
C ALA A 18 9.53 10.13 13.79
N HIS A 19 10.30 9.40 14.59
CA HIS A 19 10.02 8.00 14.88
C HIS A 19 8.67 7.82 15.61
N ALA A 20 8.42 8.58 16.68
CA ALA A 20 7.15 8.53 17.40
C ALA A 20 5.95 8.93 16.53
N TRP A 21 6.14 9.88 15.61
CA TRP A 21 5.11 10.28 14.65
C TRP A 21 4.79 9.12 13.68
N ARG A 22 5.84 8.48 13.11
CA ARG A 22 5.68 7.33 12.20
C ARG A 22 5.00 6.14 12.87
N GLU A 23 5.32 5.87 14.15
CA GLU A 23 4.61 4.86 14.93
C GLU A 23 3.13 5.21 15.12
N SER A 24 2.82 6.49 15.38
CA SER A 24 1.43 6.94 15.52
C SER A 24 0.68 6.84 14.21
N TRP A 25 1.33 7.19 13.09
CA TRP A 25 0.79 6.99 11.76
C TRP A 25 0.52 5.50 11.47
N ALA A 26 1.47 4.61 11.77
CA ALA A 26 1.30 3.18 11.55
C ALA A 26 0.09 2.62 12.32
N ARG A 27 -0.10 3.06 13.57
CA ARG A 27 -1.30 2.70 14.36
C ARG A 27 -2.59 3.23 13.73
N ALA A 28 -2.59 4.47 13.25
CA ALA A 28 -3.75 5.07 12.57
C ALA A 28 -4.09 4.32 11.27
N VAL A 29 -3.09 3.93 10.50
CA VAL A 29 -3.26 3.09 9.30
C VAL A 29 -3.85 1.73 9.67
N GLU A 30 -3.34 1.06 10.68
CA GLU A 30 -3.82 -0.26 11.10
C GLU A 30 -5.27 -0.20 11.60
N ALA A 31 -5.58 0.79 12.44
CA ALA A 31 -6.91 1.00 13.00
C ALA A 31 -7.92 1.62 12.02
N ARG A 32 -7.50 2.14 10.86
CA ARG A 32 -8.32 2.95 9.95
C ARG A 32 -8.91 4.17 10.66
N ASP A 33 -8.12 4.80 11.53
CA ASP A 33 -8.56 5.86 12.43
C ASP A 33 -8.55 7.23 11.75
N ALA A 34 -9.72 7.65 11.29
CA ALA A 34 -9.90 8.98 10.71
C ALA A 34 -9.74 10.12 11.75
N ALA A 35 -10.00 9.85 13.03
CA ALA A 35 -9.85 10.87 14.06
C ALA A 35 -8.38 11.18 14.36
N ALA A 36 -7.50 10.19 14.21
CA ALA A 36 -6.05 10.37 14.38
C ALA A 36 -5.43 11.31 13.32
N LEU A 37 -6.05 11.45 12.15
CA LEU A 37 -5.52 12.24 11.02
C LEU A 37 -5.25 13.69 11.43
N ALA A 38 -6.22 14.36 12.07
CA ALA A 38 -6.07 15.76 12.49
C ALA A 38 -4.93 15.95 13.51
N GLY A 39 -4.74 14.97 14.39
CA GLY A 39 -3.64 14.96 15.36
C GLY A 39 -2.27 14.81 14.69
N LEU A 40 -2.16 13.91 13.70
CA LEU A 40 -0.95 13.72 12.92
C LEU A 40 -0.59 14.96 12.10
N GLU A 41 -1.58 15.62 11.48
CA GLU A 41 -1.40 16.88 10.76
C GLU A 41 -0.93 18.01 11.68
N ALA A 42 -1.53 18.13 12.86
CA ALA A 42 -1.16 19.16 13.83
C ALA A 42 0.27 18.94 14.35
N ALA A 43 0.64 17.68 14.64
CA ALA A 43 1.99 17.34 15.08
C ALA A 43 3.04 17.64 14.00
N LEU A 44 2.74 17.37 12.73
CA LEU A 44 3.63 17.65 11.61
C LEU A 44 3.85 19.16 11.44
N ARG A 45 2.79 19.97 11.51
CA ARG A 45 2.87 21.45 11.45
C ARG A 45 3.64 22.09 12.60
N GLN A 46 3.67 21.45 13.77
CA GLN A 46 4.40 21.93 14.95
C GLN A 46 5.89 21.52 14.93
N THR A 47 6.27 20.62 14.03
CA THR A 47 7.66 20.23 13.86
C THR A 47 8.37 21.35 13.10
N PRO A 48 9.44 21.96 13.66
CA PRO A 48 10.17 23.00 12.95
C PRO A 48 10.70 22.44 11.63
N PRO A 49 10.54 23.14 10.51
CA PRO A 49 11.06 22.67 9.23
C PRO A 49 12.59 22.67 9.30
N LEU A 50 13.20 21.51 9.39
CA LEU A 50 14.47 21.23 8.74
C LEU A 50 14.05 20.86 7.32
N ALA A 51 14.26 21.72 6.36
CA ALA A 51 13.54 21.84 5.11
C ALA A 51 13.51 20.58 4.21
N ASP A 52 14.32 19.58 4.47
CA ASP A 52 14.47 18.40 3.62
C ASP A 52 13.87 17.11 4.22
N ASP A 53 13.39 17.13 5.48
CA ASP A 53 13.07 15.89 6.21
C ASP A 53 11.57 15.58 6.33
N LEU A 54 10.66 16.43 5.87
CA LEU A 54 9.21 16.23 6.06
C LEU A 54 8.49 15.67 4.84
N GLU A 55 9.11 15.57 3.68
CA GLU A 55 8.49 15.08 2.45
C GLU A 55 7.93 13.64 2.61
N ILE A 56 8.63 12.81 3.36
CA ILE A 56 8.20 11.42 3.62
C ILE A 56 6.96 11.40 4.52
N GLU A 57 6.95 12.20 5.60
CA GLU A 57 5.83 12.29 6.52
C GLU A 57 4.59 12.93 5.85
N GLU A 58 4.79 13.90 4.97
CA GLU A 58 3.72 14.49 4.18
C GLU A 58 3.13 13.45 3.20
N GLU A 59 3.97 12.69 2.50
CA GLU A 59 3.53 11.58 1.66
C GLU A 59 2.78 10.52 2.46
N MET A 60 3.28 10.14 3.64
CA MET A 60 2.62 9.19 4.53
C MET A 60 1.24 9.70 4.98
N LEU A 61 1.12 11.00 5.28
CA LEU A 61 -0.14 11.61 5.66
C LEU A 61 -1.15 11.60 4.53
N ASP A 62 -0.72 11.96 3.32
CA ASP A 62 -1.56 11.89 2.12
C ASP A 62 -1.99 10.46 1.79
N ALA A 63 -1.11 9.49 2.00
CA ALA A 63 -1.43 8.08 1.84
C ALA A 63 -2.52 7.62 2.83
N LEU A 64 -2.48 8.08 4.08
CA LEU A 64 -3.54 7.78 5.06
C LEU A 64 -4.87 8.40 4.65
N ARG A 65 -4.89 9.66 4.16
CA ARG A 65 -6.12 10.30 3.65
C ARG A 65 -6.74 9.49 2.53
N GLN A 66 -5.94 9.14 1.51
CA GLN A 66 -6.38 8.36 0.37
C GLN A 66 -6.92 6.98 0.78
N LEU A 67 -6.25 6.31 1.74
CA LEU A 67 -6.72 5.04 2.28
C LEU A 67 -8.09 5.17 2.95
N LEU A 68 -8.28 6.20 3.79
CA LEU A 68 -9.55 6.42 4.51
C LEU A 68 -10.70 6.75 3.54
N ASP A 69 -10.42 7.52 2.50
CA ASP A 69 -11.41 7.81 1.44
C ASP A 69 -11.78 6.53 0.67
N LEU A 70 -10.79 5.74 0.29
CA LEU A 70 -11.00 4.45 -0.36
C LEU A 70 -11.82 3.48 0.52
N GLU A 71 -11.48 3.36 1.80
CA GLU A 71 -12.23 2.47 2.72
C GLU A 71 -13.71 2.91 2.85
N ARG A 72 -13.98 4.22 2.83
CA ARG A 72 -15.36 4.74 2.79
C ARG A 72 -16.08 4.34 1.51
N ASP A 73 -15.39 4.41 0.37
CA ASP A 73 -15.94 3.98 -0.92
C ASP A 73 -16.19 2.48 -0.98
N LEU A 74 -15.25 1.68 -0.49
CA LEU A 74 -15.41 0.22 -0.42
C LEU A 74 -16.56 -0.18 0.52
N ALA A 75 -16.75 0.52 1.64
CA ALA A 75 -17.87 0.31 2.55
C ALA A 75 -19.23 0.64 1.89
N ALA A 76 -19.25 1.61 0.97
CA ALA A 76 -20.41 1.96 0.16
C ALA A 76 -20.56 1.11 -1.12
N ALA A 77 -19.83 -0.02 -1.21
CA ALA A 77 -19.77 -0.91 -2.37
C ALA A 77 -19.31 -0.21 -3.69
N ARG A 78 -18.55 0.85 -3.56
CA ARG A 78 -17.97 1.57 -4.70
C ARG A 78 -16.50 1.13 -4.87
N LEU A 79 -16.31 0.06 -5.65
CA LEU A 79 -14.97 -0.39 -6.01
C LEU A 79 -14.45 0.48 -7.17
N PRO A 80 -13.26 1.07 -7.07
CA PRO A 80 -12.68 1.86 -8.16
C PRO A 80 -12.63 1.07 -9.47
N LEU A 81 -12.78 1.79 -10.58
CA LEU A 81 -12.60 1.24 -11.91
C LEU A 81 -11.50 2.06 -12.61
N VAL A 82 -10.49 1.36 -13.10
CA VAL A 82 -9.36 1.95 -13.81
C VAL A 82 -9.44 1.55 -15.26
N ASP A 83 -9.55 2.54 -16.14
CA ASP A 83 -9.43 2.30 -17.57
C ASP A 83 -7.97 1.96 -17.93
N THR A 84 -7.78 0.86 -18.63
CA THR A 84 -6.44 0.39 -19.00
C THR A 84 -6.44 -0.31 -20.35
N THR A 85 -5.40 -0.03 -21.13
CA THR A 85 -5.16 -0.66 -22.42
C THR A 85 -4.22 -1.87 -22.34
N HIS A 86 -3.81 -2.26 -21.12
CA HIS A 86 -2.91 -3.41 -20.95
C HIS A 86 -3.61 -4.71 -21.34
N ARG A 87 -3.11 -5.35 -22.40
CA ARG A 87 -3.67 -6.62 -22.94
C ARG A 87 -3.70 -7.75 -21.91
N VAL A 88 -2.82 -7.71 -20.90
CA VAL A 88 -2.76 -8.72 -19.82
C VAL A 88 -4.01 -8.74 -18.94
N VAL A 89 -4.81 -7.68 -18.94
CA VAL A 89 -6.09 -7.61 -18.21
C VAL A 89 -7.16 -8.47 -18.91
N GLY A 90 -7.13 -8.54 -20.25
CA GLY A 90 -8.11 -9.30 -21.02
C GLY A 90 -9.51 -8.71 -20.88
N ALA A 91 -10.47 -9.57 -20.58
CA ALA A 91 -11.88 -9.20 -20.35
C ALA A 91 -12.18 -8.79 -18.91
N ASP A 92 -11.21 -8.89 -17.99
CA ASP A 92 -11.37 -8.51 -16.60
C ASP A 92 -11.53 -6.99 -16.44
N ARG A 93 -12.21 -6.57 -15.39
CA ARG A 93 -12.21 -5.18 -14.96
C ARG A 93 -10.98 -4.90 -14.12
N CYS A 94 -10.28 -3.79 -14.41
CA CYS A 94 -9.15 -3.34 -13.61
C CYS A 94 -9.63 -2.39 -12.51
N HIS A 95 -9.19 -2.61 -11.29
CA HIS A 95 -9.60 -1.83 -10.12
C HIS A 95 -8.46 -1.03 -9.49
N PHE A 96 -7.24 -1.32 -9.91
CA PHE A 96 -6.05 -0.63 -9.43
C PHE A 96 -4.91 -0.78 -10.44
N SER A 97 -4.08 0.25 -10.56
CA SER A 97 -2.89 0.24 -11.40
C SER A 97 -1.84 1.16 -10.82
N ALA A 98 -0.68 0.62 -10.44
CA ALA A 98 0.45 1.40 -9.94
C ALA A 98 1.78 0.94 -10.54
N PRO A 99 2.75 1.85 -10.69
CA PRO A 99 4.11 1.49 -11.03
C PRO A 99 4.78 0.77 -9.85
N VAL A 100 5.45 -0.34 -10.13
CA VAL A 100 6.12 -1.15 -9.11
C VAL A 100 7.42 -1.75 -9.64
N SER A 101 8.28 -2.18 -8.71
CA SER A 101 9.41 -3.09 -8.98
C SER A 101 9.23 -4.41 -8.23
N MET A 102 9.93 -5.46 -8.67
CA MET A 102 10.00 -6.75 -7.99
C MET A 102 11.40 -6.91 -7.37
N PRO A 103 11.61 -6.52 -6.11
CA PRO A 103 12.94 -6.47 -5.50
C PRO A 103 13.54 -7.86 -5.24
N ASP A 104 12.72 -8.92 -5.14
CA ASP A 104 13.18 -10.28 -4.90
C ASP A 104 13.56 -11.03 -6.20
N ASP A 105 13.19 -10.49 -7.36
CA ASP A 105 13.65 -11.03 -8.64
C ASP A 105 15.08 -10.54 -8.91
N PRO A 106 16.04 -11.43 -9.24
CA PRO A 106 17.43 -11.04 -9.53
C PRO A 106 17.54 -9.96 -10.63
N ALA A 107 16.63 -9.94 -11.60
CA ALA A 107 16.58 -8.94 -12.65
C ALA A 107 15.91 -7.62 -12.19
N GLN A 108 15.30 -7.59 -11.03
CA GLN A 108 14.56 -6.46 -10.43
C GLN A 108 13.69 -5.70 -11.46
N PRO A 109 12.82 -6.40 -12.19
CA PRO A 109 12.06 -5.77 -13.25
C PRO A 109 11.14 -4.69 -12.68
N THR A 110 11.00 -3.61 -13.43
CA THR A 110 10.01 -2.56 -13.19
C THR A 110 8.84 -2.72 -14.14
N GLY A 111 7.65 -2.32 -13.69
CA GLY A 111 6.44 -2.43 -14.50
C GLY A 111 5.22 -1.87 -13.77
N ARG A 112 4.06 -2.39 -14.09
CA ARG A 112 2.81 -2.00 -13.42
C ARG A 112 2.16 -3.21 -12.75
N LEU A 113 1.76 -3.02 -11.52
CA LEU A 113 0.86 -3.95 -10.84
C LEU A 113 -0.58 -3.55 -11.17
N LEU A 114 -1.33 -4.51 -11.71
CA LEU A 114 -2.74 -4.37 -12.05
C LEU A 114 -3.54 -5.32 -11.16
N LEU A 115 -4.54 -4.80 -10.44
CA LEU A 115 -5.47 -5.63 -9.68
C LEU A 115 -6.78 -5.70 -10.46
N THR A 116 -7.11 -6.89 -10.93
CA THR A 116 -8.31 -7.14 -11.71
C THR A 116 -9.37 -7.85 -10.86
N SER A 117 -10.57 -8.02 -11.40
CA SER A 117 -11.65 -8.75 -10.73
C SER A 117 -11.27 -10.18 -10.35
N SER A 118 -10.35 -10.84 -11.12
CA SER A 118 -9.98 -12.24 -10.91
C SER A 118 -8.59 -12.48 -10.32
N ARG A 119 -7.65 -11.53 -10.47
CA ARG A 119 -6.23 -11.73 -10.13
C ARG A 119 -5.44 -10.43 -9.98
N ALA A 120 -4.29 -10.52 -9.33
CA ALA A 120 -3.22 -9.53 -9.46
C ALA A 120 -2.31 -9.91 -10.64
N VAL A 121 -1.90 -8.94 -11.45
CA VAL A 121 -1.03 -9.15 -12.62
C VAL A 121 0.08 -8.12 -12.61
N PHE A 122 1.32 -8.56 -12.79
CA PHE A 122 2.45 -7.68 -13.04
C PHE A 122 2.67 -7.56 -14.55
N ALA A 123 2.57 -6.36 -15.07
CA ALA A 123 2.83 -6.04 -16.47
C ALA A 123 4.19 -5.34 -16.59
N GLY A 124 5.23 -6.11 -16.85
CA GLY A 124 6.61 -5.62 -16.99
C GLY A 124 7.59 -6.76 -17.28
N GLY A 125 8.67 -6.45 -18.03
CA GLY A 125 9.70 -7.43 -18.36
C GLY A 125 9.23 -8.58 -19.27
N SER A 126 10.03 -9.65 -19.30
CA SER A 126 9.78 -10.84 -20.14
C SER A 126 8.79 -11.83 -19.49
N ARG A 127 8.54 -11.71 -18.19
CA ARG A 127 7.59 -12.53 -17.43
C ARG A 127 6.47 -11.65 -16.90
N THR A 128 5.25 -12.15 -16.98
CA THR A 128 4.06 -11.50 -16.44
C THR A 128 3.46 -12.41 -15.36
N PRO A 129 4.00 -12.38 -14.12
CA PRO A 129 3.41 -13.16 -13.05
C PRO A 129 1.98 -12.71 -12.78
N ALA A 130 1.09 -13.69 -12.64
CA ALA A 130 -0.30 -13.47 -12.27
C ALA A 130 -0.65 -14.31 -11.05
N VAL A 131 -1.35 -13.70 -10.10
CA VAL A 131 -1.75 -14.33 -8.85
C VAL A 131 -3.27 -14.29 -8.75
N PRO A 132 -3.97 -15.40 -9.06
CA PRO A 132 -5.42 -15.47 -8.92
C PRO A 132 -5.87 -15.32 -7.47
N TRP A 133 -7.00 -14.65 -7.23
CA TRP A 133 -7.49 -14.43 -5.87
C TRP A 133 -7.80 -15.73 -5.11
N HIS A 134 -8.31 -16.74 -5.79
CA HIS A 134 -8.57 -18.06 -5.18
C HIS A 134 -7.30 -18.78 -4.73
N ALA A 135 -6.15 -18.48 -5.35
CA ALA A 135 -4.84 -19.03 -4.99
C ALA A 135 -4.07 -18.13 -4.01
N THR A 136 -4.62 -16.98 -3.64
CA THR A 136 -4.01 -16.04 -2.69
C THR A 136 -4.48 -16.36 -1.28
N ARG A 137 -3.56 -16.70 -0.38
CA ARG A 137 -3.83 -16.91 1.04
C ARG A 137 -4.02 -15.58 1.77
N GLU A 138 -3.11 -14.63 1.50
CA GLU A 138 -3.01 -13.38 2.22
C GLU A 138 -2.37 -12.28 1.37
N VAL A 139 -2.72 -11.03 1.66
CA VAL A 139 -2.08 -9.84 1.12
C VAL A 139 -1.55 -9.02 2.30
N LEU A 140 -0.23 -8.94 2.41
CA LEU A 140 0.47 -8.15 3.42
C LEU A 140 0.95 -6.83 2.81
N GLN A 141 0.99 -5.79 3.62
CA GLN A 141 1.58 -4.51 3.27
C GLN A 141 2.57 -4.13 4.37
N ARG A 142 3.77 -3.72 3.97
CA ARG A 142 4.81 -3.16 4.86
C ARG A 142 5.49 -2.01 4.13
N ASP A 143 5.50 -0.84 4.74
CA ASP A 143 6.02 0.37 4.10
C ASP A 143 5.42 0.57 2.70
N ARG A 144 6.24 0.55 1.66
CA ARG A 144 5.82 0.62 0.27
C ARG A 144 5.74 -0.74 -0.42
N ASP A 145 5.87 -1.85 0.33
CA ASP A 145 5.85 -3.19 -0.23
C ASP A 145 4.48 -3.86 -0.10
N LEU A 146 4.06 -4.51 -1.17
CA LEU A 146 2.91 -5.41 -1.23
C LEU A 146 3.41 -6.84 -1.40
N LEU A 147 3.00 -7.74 -0.50
CA LEU A 147 3.34 -9.16 -0.57
C LEU A 147 2.07 -9.97 -0.77
N PHE A 148 2.01 -10.71 -1.87
CA PHE A 148 0.93 -11.67 -2.18
C PHE A 148 1.40 -13.08 -1.81
N VAL A 149 0.90 -13.59 -0.69
CA VAL A 149 1.22 -14.93 -0.21
C VAL A 149 0.29 -15.94 -0.87
N ARG A 150 0.86 -16.94 -1.53
CA ARG A 150 0.08 -17.99 -2.21
C ARG A 150 -0.34 -19.09 -1.24
N ALA A 151 -1.49 -19.68 -1.50
CA ALA A 151 -1.91 -20.90 -0.80
C ALA A 151 -1.01 -22.09 -1.19
N GLY A 152 -0.50 -22.82 -0.18
CA GLY A 152 0.34 -24.00 -0.42
C GLY A 152 1.78 -23.69 -0.87
N ALA A 153 2.23 -22.45 -0.80
CA ALA A 153 3.61 -22.06 -1.07
C ALA A 153 4.16 -21.21 0.09
N ASP A 154 5.42 -21.44 0.42
CA ASP A 154 6.13 -20.62 1.42
C ASP A 154 6.56 -19.27 0.84
N GLU A 155 6.63 -19.18 -0.49
CA GLU A 155 7.02 -17.98 -1.21
C GLU A 155 5.81 -17.26 -1.81
N GLY A 156 5.90 -15.92 -1.81
CA GLY A 156 4.93 -15.02 -2.42
C GLY A 156 5.60 -14.11 -3.44
N TYR A 157 4.81 -13.22 -4.05
CA TYR A 157 5.34 -12.15 -4.88
C TYR A 157 5.36 -10.85 -4.10
N ARG A 158 6.54 -10.23 -3.99
CA ARG A 158 6.72 -8.90 -3.40
C ARG A 158 6.85 -7.86 -4.50
N PHE A 159 6.03 -6.84 -4.40
CA PHE A 159 6.04 -5.67 -5.27
C PHE A 159 6.32 -4.44 -4.43
N ARG A 160 7.34 -3.66 -4.81
CA ARG A 160 7.63 -2.37 -4.19
C ARG A 160 6.97 -1.27 -4.99
N CYS A 161 6.03 -0.57 -4.37
CA CYS A 161 5.35 0.60 -4.92
C CYS A 161 6.24 1.85 -4.84
N ASN A 162 5.95 2.84 -5.69
CA ASN A 162 6.68 4.11 -5.67
C ASN A 162 6.21 5.00 -4.50
N SER A 163 4.97 4.81 -4.03
CA SER A 163 4.39 5.62 -2.95
C SER A 163 3.76 4.76 -1.84
N PHE A 164 3.62 5.35 -0.64
CA PHE A 164 2.84 4.75 0.45
C PHE A 164 1.37 4.63 0.08
N ALA A 165 0.81 5.60 -0.65
CA ALA A 165 -0.59 5.57 -1.10
C ALA A 165 -0.85 4.37 -2.01
N ASP A 166 0.03 4.11 -2.99
CA ASP A 166 -0.10 2.94 -3.87
C ASP A 166 -0.07 1.63 -3.07
N ALA A 167 0.82 1.52 -2.08
CA ALA A 167 0.92 0.32 -1.25
C ALA A 167 -0.32 0.11 -0.38
N LEU A 168 -0.79 1.16 0.31
CA LEU A 168 -1.95 1.09 1.20
C LEU A 168 -3.24 0.83 0.42
N CYS A 169 -3.51 1.63 -0.62
CA CYS A 169 -4.71 1.49 -1.44
C CYS A 169 -4.71 0.17 -2.22
N GLY A 170 -3.56 -0.22 -2.78
CA GLY A 170 -3.39 -1.50 -3.45
C GLY A 170 -3.69 -2.68 -2.53
N ALA A 171 -3.19 -2.66 -1.28
CA ALA A 171 -3.50 -3.68 -0.28
C ALA A 171 -4.99 -3.74 0.07
N ALA A 172 -5.64 -2.60 0.27
CA ALA A 172 -7.05 -2.52 0.61
C ALA A 172 -7.93 -3.10 -0.52
N ILE A 173 -7.67 -2.70 -1.77
CA ILE A 173 -8.37 -3.21 -2.96
C ILE A 173 -8.11 -4.71 -3.14
N ALA A 174 -6.86 -5.16 -3.05
CA ALA A 174 -6.51 -6.58 -3.19
C ALA A 174 -7.22 -7.46 -2.16
N ARG A 175 -7.24 -7.03 -0.89
CA ARG A 175 -7.97 -7.75 0.19
C ARG A 175 -9.47 -7.76 -0.06
N HIS A 176 -10.04 -6.66 -0.58
CA HIS A 176 -11.46 -6.59 -0.94
C HIS A 176 -11.79 -7.59 -2.06
N LEU A 177 -11.01 -7.60 -3.16
CA LEU A 177 -11.19 -8.50 -4.29
C LEU A 177 -11.03 -9.97 -3.89
N MET A 178 -10.02 -10.28 -3.07
CA MET A 178 -9.80 -11.63 -2.54
C MET A 178 -10.99 -12.12 -1.71
N ARG A 179 -11.55 -11.26 -0.83
CA ARG A 179 -12.74 -11.61 -0.04
C ARG A 179 -13.97 -11.85 -0.93
N SER A 180 -14.15 -11.01 -1.96
CA SER A 180 -15.26 -11.14 -2.91
C SER A 180 -15.17 -12.43 -3.72
N ALA A 181 -13.97 -12.79 -4.19
CA ALA A 181 -13.74 -14.04 -4.91
C ALA A 181 -14.05 -15.28 -4.06
N ARG A 182 -13.71 -15.25 -2.76
CA ARG A 182 -14.02 -16.37 -1.84
C ARG A 182 -15.52 -16.51 -1.59
N LYS A 183 -16.25 -15.40 -1.46
CA LYS A 183 -17.71 -15.45 -1.29
C LYS A 183 -18.42 -16.02 -2.52
N GLY A 184 -17.93 -15.72 -3.73
CA GLY A 184 -18.48 -16.27 -4.97
C GLY A 184 -18.31 -17.79 -5.08
N LEU A 185 -17.24 -18.36 -4.53
CA LEU A 185 -16.98 -19.80 -4.52
C LEU A 185 -17.88 -20.59 -3.55
N THR A 186 -18.37 -19.93 -2.49
CA THR A 186 -19.23 -20.57 -1.48
C THR A 186 -20.72 -20.58 -1.85
N HIS A 187 -21.08 -19.95 -2.97
CA HIS A 187 -22.48 -19.81 -3.39
C HIS A 187 -22.76 -20.55 -4.72
N THR A 188 -22.15 -21.71 -4.94
CA THR A 188 -22.59 -22.61 -6.01
C THR A 188 -23.80 -23.36 -5.46
N PRO A 189 -25.04 -23.12 -5.92
CA PRO A 189 -26.17 -23.93 -5.52
C PRO A 189 -25.96 -25.34 -6.06
N ASP A 190 -26.12 -26.35 -5.21
CA ASP A 190 -26.27 -27.72 -5.60
C ASP A 190 -27.44 -27.82 -6.62
N SER A 191 -27.10 -28.20 -7.83
CA SER A 191 -28.05 -28.47 -8.91
C SER A 191 -28.43 -29.94 -8.90
#